data_99907a14ee5debd30904142f2429e506
#
_entry.id   99907a14ee5debd30904142f2429e506
#
_cell.length_a   1.000
_cell.length_b   1.000
_cell.length_c   1.000
_cell.angle_alpha   90.00
_cell.angle_beta   90.00
_cell.angle_gamma   90.00
#
_symmetry.space_group_name_H-M   'P 1'
#
loop_
_entity.id
_entity.type
_entity.pdbx_description
1 polymer ?
#
loop_
_entity_poly.entity_id
_entity_poly.type
_entity_poly.pdbx_seq_one_letter_code
_entity_poly.pdbx_strand_id
1 'polypeptide(L)'
;MRSKPWLYIFVAIIFAMSGVALAGEHGHGKHHDDDDDQGSRYYSEHDRDQMRGWYHEHGDHLPPGLAKRDQLPPGLERQLRVRGTLPPGLREKMMPCPEELEQRLPPPPEGYRHFVIGGHVALVNPNTYLVLDIFHFER
;
A
#
# COMPACT_ATOMS: atom_id res chain seq x y z
N MET A 1 4.54 45.47 -42.02
CA MET A 1 3.85 46.60 -41.35
C MET A 1 3.43 46.22 -39.98
N ARG A 2 3.94 46.97 -39.06
CA ARG A 2 3.51 47.34 -37.72
C ARG A 2 3.65 46.30 -36.61
N SER A 3 4.83 46.38 -36.06
CA SER A 3 5.22 46.19 -34.66
C SER A 3 4.22 46.78 -33.66
N LYS A 4 4.06 46.11 -32.50
CA LYS A 4 3.97 46.82 -31.21
C LYS A 4 4.47 45.91 -30.08
N PRO A 5 5.44 46.41 -29.29
CA PRO A 5 5.90 45.77 -28.11
C PRO A 5 5.11 46.29 -26.91
N TRP A 6 4.88 45.47 -25.89
CA TRP A 6 4.48 45.89 -24.58
C TRP A 6 5.34 45.18 -23.57
N LEU A 7 6.35 45.78 -23.24
CA LEU A 7 6.74 46.66 -22.12
C LEU A 7 6.52 46.05 -20.73
N TYR A 8 7.60 45.76 -20.15
CA TYR A 8 7.98 45.43 -18.77
C TYR A 8 7.14 46.16 -17.71
N ILE A 9 6.77 45.42 -16.67
CA ILE A 9 6.68 46.01 -15.30
C ILE A 9 7.32 45.02 -14.33
N PHE A 10 8.53 45.35 -13.90
CA PHE A 10 9.18 44.88 -12.69
C PHE A 10 8.48 45.54 -11.48
N VAL A 11 8.05 44.77 -10.53
CA VAL A 11 7.89 45.24 -9.16
C VAL A 11 8.58 44.26 -8.23
N ALA A 12 9.78 44.67 -7.86
CA ALA A 12 10.49 44.09 -6.73
C ALA A 12 9.86 44.66 -5.44
N ILE A 13 9.37 43.80 -4.58
CA ILE A 13 9.13 44.16 -3.19
C ILE A 13 10.03 43.28 -2.32
N ILE A 14 11.13 43.89 -1.92
CA ILE A 14 11.98 43.48 -0.81
C ILE A 14 11.23 43.87 0.45
N PHE A 15 10.88 42.91 1.31
CA PHE A 15 10.56 43.15 2.68
C PHE A 15 11.46 42.29 3.56
N ALA A 16 12.54 42.90 3.99
CA ALA A 16 13.33 42.45 5.11
C ALA A 16 12.64 42.90 6.40
N MET A 17 12.30 41.97 7.25
CA MET A 17 12.11 42.27 8.67
C MET A 17 12.55 41.10 9.53
N SER A 18 13.51 41.45 10.30
CA SER A 18 14.23 40.74 11.33
C SER A 18 13.36 40.13 12.43
N GLY A 19 13.84 38.99 12.94
CA GLY A 19 13.92 38.70 14.36
C GLY A 19 12.66 38.26 15.07
N VAL A 20 12.67 37.09 15.62
CA VAL A 20 12.69 36.80 17.05
C VAL A 20 12.88 35.29 17.23
N ALA A 21 13.98 34.91 17.85
CA ALA A 21 14.17 33.59 18.40
C ALA A 21 13.29 33.43 19.64
N LEU A 22 12.47 32.41 19.65
CA LEU A 22 11.91 31.87 20.88
C LEU A 22 12.08 30.38 20.81
N ALA A 23 13.01 29.90 21.61
CA ALA A 23 13.15 28.51 21.99
C ALA A 23 11.87 28.04 22.68
N GLY A 24 11.37 26.92 22.30
CA GLY A 24 10.17 26.31 22.86
C GLY A 24 9.91 24.94 22.32
N GLU A 25 10.36 23.97 23.07
CA GLU A 25 9.65 22.78 23.45
C GLU A 25 9.58 21.63 22.44
N HIS A 26 10.21 20.57 22.85
CA HIS A 26 10.21 19.22 22.32
C HIS A 26 8.78 18.67 22.13
N GLY A 27 8.23 18.81 20.95
CA GLY A 27 7.14 18.01 20.46
C GLY A 27 7.70 16.74 19.87
N HIS A 28 7.58 15.60 20.55
CA HIS A 28 7.71 14.28 19.97
C HIS A 28 6.59 14.16 18.92
N GLY A 29 6.85 14.62 17.72
CA GLY A 29 6.08 14.26 16.56
C GLY A 29 6.27 12.76 16.34
N LYS A 30 5.23 11.98 16.66
CA LYS A 30 5.09 10.64 16.07
C LYS A 30 5.16 10.86 14.57
N HIS A 31 6.26 10.43 13.97
CA HIS A 31 6.27 10.13 12.56
C HIS A 31 5.25 8.99 12.38
N HIS A 32 4.05 9.34 12.00
CA HIS A 32 3.28 8.50 11.13
C HIS A 32 4.04 8.54 9.82
N ASP A 33 4.81 7.52 9.57
CA ASP A 33 5.21 7.15 8.23
C ASP A 33 3.94 6.62 7.54
N ASP A 34 3.00 7.53 7.31
CA ASP A 34 1.97 7.37 6.30
C ASP A 34 2.74 7.48 4.97
N ASP A 35 3.36 6.37 4.59
CA ASP A 35 3.77 6.16 3.22
C ASP A 35 2.49 6.23 2.38
N ASP A 36 2.14 7.46 1.99
CA ASP A 36 1.17 7.77 0.95
C ASP A 36 1.67 7.20 -0.38
N ASP A 37 1.73 5.87 -0.45
CA ASP A 37 1.83 5.15 -1.70
C ASP A 37 0.47 5.20 -2.40
N GLN A 38 0.11 6.40 -2.89
CA GLN A 38 -1.06 6.65 -3.74
C GLN A 38 -0.85 6.11 -5.17
N GLY A 39 0.08 5.20 -5.36
CA GLY A 39 0.12 4.39 -6.57
C GLY A 39 -1.15 3.58 -6.66
N SER A 40 -1.81 3.61 -7.80
CA SER A 40 -3.03 2.92 -8.20
C SER A 40 -3.29 1.63 -7.40
N ARG A 41 -4.08 1.71 -6.34
CA ARG A 41 -4.52 0.56 -5.56
C ARG A 41 -5.62 -0.15 -6.34
N TYR A 42 -5.48 -1.43 -6.53
CA TYR A 42 -6.52 -2.24 -7.17
C TYR A 42 -7.73 -2.43 -6.25
N TYR A 43 -7.45 -2.77 -4.98
CA TYR A 43 -8.51 -2.93 -3.99
C TYR A 43 -9.03 -1.57 -3.53
N SER A 44 -10.34 -1.35 -3.70
CA SER A 44 -11.04 -0.21 -3.14
C SER A 44 -11.11 -0.29 -1.60
N GLU A 45 -11.49 0.79 -0.94
CA GLU A 45 -11.71 0.76 0.52
C GLU A 45 -12.84 -0.23 0.88
N HIS A 46 -13.87 -0.35 0.06
CA HIS A 46 -14.91 -1.34 0.25
C HIS A 46 -14.36 -2.77 0.23
N ASP A 47 -13.48 -3.10 -0.73
CA ASP A 47 -12.87 -4.42 -0.82
C ASP A 47 -11.99 -4.71 0.41
N ARG A 48 -11.28 -3.70 0.89
CA ARG A 48 -10.47 -3.78 2.10
C ARG A 48 -11.32 -4.03 3.33
N ASP A 49 -12.46 -3.38 3.45
CA ASP A 49 -13.42 -3.60 4.54
C ASP A 49 -14.03 -4.99 4.47
N GLN A 50 -14.35 -5.49 3.28
CA GLN A 50 -14.80 -6.87 3.09
C GLN A 50 -13.75 -7.89 3.56
N MET A 51 -12.49 -7.68 3.23
CA MET A 51 -11.39 -8.54 3.68
C MET A 51 -11.23 -8.50 5.21
N ARG A 52 -11.28 -7.31 5.83
CA ARG A 52 -11.22 -7.17 7.30
C ARG A 52 -12.39 -7.88 7.97
N GLY A 53 -13.61 -7.66 7.46
CA GLY A 53 -14.81 -8.30 7.98
C GLY A 53 -14.71 -9.81 7.94
N TRP A 54 -14.32 -10.35 6.78
CA TRP A 54 -14.14 -11.79 6.60
C TRP A 54 -13.10 -12.36 7.58
N TYR A 55 -11.96 -11.67 7.75
CA TYR A 55 -10.90 -12.08 8.66
C TYR A 55 -11.39 -12.14 10.11
N HIS A 56 -12.15 -11.13 10.55
CA HIS A 56 -12.73 -11.08 11.90
C HIS A 56 -13.80 -12.14 12.12
N GLU A 57 -14.62 -12.43 11.11
CA GLU A 57 -15.65 -13.49 11.17
C GLU A 57 -15.03 -14.87 11.40
N HIS A 58 -13.86 -15.13 10.85
CA HIS A 58 -13.19 -16.44 10.93
C HIS A 58 -12.28 -16.57 12.17
N GLY A 59 -11.85 -15.47 12.77
CA GLY A 59 -11.11 -15.44 14.03
C GLY A 59 -9.99 -16.47 14.13
N ASP A 60 -10.15 -17.45 15.00
CA ASP A 60 -9.15 -18.51 15.23
C ASP A 60 -9.23 -19.67 14.21
N HIS A 61 -10.23 -19.69 13.32
CA HIS A 61 -10.45 -20.72 12.31
C HIS A 61 -9.99 -20.30 10.92
N LEU A 62 -8.98 -19.46 10.86
CA LEU A 62 -8.42 -18.99 9.57
C LEU A 62 -7.81 -20.15 8.79
N PRO A 63 -8.04 -20.19 7.46
CA PRO A 63 -7.44 -21.20 6.60
C PRO A 63 -5.90 -21.09 6.57
N PRO A 64 -5.22 -22.14 6.12
CA PRO A 64 -3.76 -22.12 5.92
C PRO A 64 -3.34 -20.92 5.08
N GLY A 65 -2.20 -20.32 5.43
CA GLY A 65 -1.70 -19.10 4.78
C GLY A 65 -2.20 -17.79 5.39
N LEU A 66 -3.35 -17.79 6.08
CA LEU A 66 -3.87 -16.65 6.84
C LEU A 66 -3.74 -16.84 8.36
N ALA A 67 -3.54 -18.07 8.81
CA ALA A 67 -3.41 -18.36 10.22
C ALA A 67 -2.17 -17.69 10.83
N LYS A 68 -2.26 -17.39 12.12
CA LYS A 68 -1.17 -16.73 12.88
C LYS A 68 0.18 -17.43 12.76
N ARG A 69 0.16 -18.78 12.66
CA ARG A 69 1.37 -19.62 12.50
C ARG A 69 2.06 -19.45 11.13
N ASP A 70 1.32 -18.98 10.12
CA ASP A 70 1.80 -18.88 8.74
C ASP A 70 2.41 -17.51 8.42
N GLN A 71 2.53 -16.65 9.44
CA GLN A 71 3.06 -15.30 9.27
C GLN A 71 4.51 -15.31 8.84
N LEU A 72 4.82 -14.32 8.01
CA LEU A 72 6.17 -14.13 7.52
C LEU A 72 7.10 -13.58 8.61
N PRO A 73 8.37 -14.01 8.61
CA PRO A 73 9.40 -13.29 9.35
C PRO A 73 9.46 -11.82 8.92
N PRO A 74 9.83 -10.88 9.81
CA PRO A 74 9.81 -9.45 9.52
C PRO A 74 10.60 -9.03 8.28
N GLY A 75 11.68 -9.73 7.95
CA GLY A 75 12.47 -9.46 6.75
C GLY A 75 11.74 -9.81 5.45
N LEU A 76 10.99 -10.92 5.42
CA LEU A 76 10.18 -11.31 4.28
C LEU A 76 8.91 -10.48 4.17
N GLU A 77 8.34 -10.08 5.28
CA GLU A 77 7.18 -9.19 5.30
C GLU A 77 7.50 -7.82 4.68
N ARG A 78 8.68 -7.26 4.98
CA ARG A 78 9.14 -6.02 4.33
C ARG A 78 9.30 -6.19 2.81
N GLN A 79 9.79 -7.33 2.36
CA GLN A 79 9.92 -7.61 0.93
C GLN A 79 8.56 -7.72 0.23
N LEU A 80 7.55 -8.23 0.92
CA LEU A 80 6.19 -8.31 0.39
C LEU A 80 5.55 -6.93 0.21
N ARG A 81 5.91 -5.95 1.02
CA ARG A 81 5.39 -4.57 0.93
C ARG A 81 5.94 -3.80 -0.27
N VAL A 82 7.09 -4.20 -0.78
CA VAL A 82 7.68 -3.56 -1.95
C VAL A 82 6.95 -4.05 -3.20
N ARG A 83 6.29 -3.15 -3.90
CA ARG A 83 5.62 -3.43 -5.17
C ARG A 83 6.64 -3.85 -6.23
N GLY A 84 6.29 -4.81 -7.04
CA GLY A 84 7.11 -5.33 -8.10
C GLY A 84 7.02 -6.84 -8.21
N THR A 85 8.10 -7.49 -8.59
CA THR A 85 8.16 -8.95 -8.73
C THR A 85 8.30 -9.61 -7.37
N LEU A 86 7.45 -10.59 -7.09
CA LEU A 86 7.50 -11.36 -5.86
C LEU A 86 8.85 -12.11 -5.73
N PRO A 87 9.57 -11.91 -4.60
CA PRO A 87 10.84 -12.60 -4.36
C PRO A 87 10.70 -14.13 -4.38
N PRO A 88 11.73 -14.88 -4.81
CA PRO A 88 11.66 -16.34 -4.90
C PRO A 88 11.20 -17.03 -3.61
N GLY A 89 11.69 -16.62 -2.46
CA GLY A 89 11.30 -17.19 -1.16
C GLY A 89 9.83 -16.97 -0.77
N LEU A 90 9.15 -16.02 -1.38
CA LEU A 90 7.71 -15.77 -1.19
C LEU A 90 6.86 -16.52 -2.19
N ARG A 91 7.40 -16.86 -3.36
CA ARG A 91 6.67 -17.64 -4.39
C ARG A 91 6.28 -19.02 -3.89
N GLU A 92 7.16 -19.67 -3.14
CA GLU A 92 6.91 -20.98 -2.53
C GLU A 92 5.85 -20.94 -1.42
N LYS A 93 5.55 -19.76 -0.90
CA LYS A 93 4.55 -19.53 0.15
C LYS A 93 3.20 -19.07 -0.39
N MET A 94 3.06 -18.95 -1.71
CA MET A 94 1.80 -18.60 -2.34
C MET A 94 0.79 -19.74 -2.16
N MET A 95 -0.34 -19.43 -1.59
CA MET A 95 -1.48 -20.34 -1.46
C MET A 95 -2.69 -19.76 -2.19
N PRO A 96 -3.55 -20.58 -2.78
CA PRO A 96 -4.80 -20.08 -3.36
C PRO A 96 -5.62 -19.31 -2.34
N CYS A 97 -6.27 -18.23 -2.77
CA CYS A 97 -7.24 -17.53 -1.94
C CYS A 97 -8.39 -18.47 -1.56
N PRO A 98 -8.86 -18.46 -0.30
CA PRO A 98 -10.05 -19.22 0.10
C PRO A 98 -11.26 -18.80 -0.73
N GLU A 99 -12.08 -19.78 -1.14
CA GLU A 99 -13.21 -19.52 -2.04
C GLU A 99 -14.22 -18.53 -1.45
N GLU A 100 -14.48 -18.61 -0.15
CA GLU A 100 -15.40 -17.70 0.54
C GLU A 100 -14.89 -16.25 0.53
N LEU A 101 -13.57 -16.06 0.62
CA LEU A 101 -12.95 -14.75 0.51
C LEU A 101 -12.92 -14.28 -0.94
N GLU A 102 -12.58 -15.18 -1.87
CA GLU A 102 -12.56 -14.88 -3.32
C GLU A 102 -13.89 -14.34 -3.81
N GLN A 103 -15.02 -14.88 -3.32
CA GLN A 103 -16.38 -14.43 -3.67
C GLN A 103 -16.70 -13.01 -3.20
N ARG A 104 -15.98 -12.49 -2.20
CA ARG A 104 -16.14 -11.12 -1.69
C ARG A 104 -15.21 -10.11 -2.36
N LEU A 105 -14.24 -10.60 -3.13
CA LEU A 105 -13.25 -9.77 -3.81
C LEU A 105 -13.69 -9.41 -5.23
N PRO A 106 -13.21 -8.27 -5.77
CA PRO A 106 -13.44 -7.93 -7.16
C PRO A 106 -12.78 -8.99 -8.07
N PRO A 107 -13.36 -9.29 -9.25
CA PRO A 107 -12.78 -10.26 -10.15
C PRO A 107 -11.37 -9.81 -10.59
N PRO A 108 -10.36 -10.70 -10.51
CA PRO A 108 -8.99 -10.31 -10.83
C PRO A 108 -8.87 -9.91 -12.31
N PRO A 109 -7.98 -8.96 -12.65
CA PRO A 109 -7.68 -8.61 -14.03
C PRO A 109 -7.10 -9.80 -14.80
N GLU A 110 -7.13 -9.74 -16.12
CA GLU A 110 -6.57 -10.77 -16.98
C GLU A 110 -5.12 -11.10 -16.62
N GLY A 111 -4.82 -12.38 -16.42
CA GLY A 111 -3.50 -12.87 -16.06
C GLY A 111 -3.16 -12.76 -14.57
N TYR A 112 -4.01 -12.18 -13.74
CA TYR A 112 -3.80 -12.09 -12.29
C TYR A 112 -4.74 -13.02 -11.52
N ARG A 113 -4.32 -13.37 -10.30
CA ARG A 113 -5.13 -14.17 -9.35
C ARG A 113 -4.86 -13.70 -7.93
N HIS A 114 -5.83 -13.92 -7.07
CA HIS A 114 -5.66 -13.70 -5.63
C HIS A 114 -4.92 -14.88 -4.99
N PHE A 115 -3.91 -14.56 -4.21
CA PHE A 115 -3.16 -15.51 -3.40
C PHE A 115 -3.08 -15.05 -1.96
N VAL A 116 -2.91 -16.01 -1.08
CA VAL A 116 -2.59 -15.74 0.31
C VAL A 116 -1.13 -16.05 0.55
N ILE A 117 -0.41 -15.10 1.17
CA ILE A 117 1.02 -15.20 1.43
C ILE A 117 1.27 -14.68 2.85
N GLY A 118 1.51 -15.58 3.80
CA GLY A 118 1.96 -15.23 5.15
C GLY A 118 1.06 -14.24 5.90
N GLY A 119 -0.26 -14.40 5.79
CA GLY A 119 -1.24 -13.54 6.44
C GLY A 119 -1.66 -12.31 5.62
N HIS A 120 -1.32 -12.27 4.33
CA HIS A 120 -1.69 -11.17 3.43
C HIS A 120 -2.44 -11.71 2.22
N VAL A 121 -3.35 -10.92 1.66
CA VAL A 121 -3.94 -11.18 0.35
C VAL A 121 -3.16 -10.40 -0.70
N ALA A 122 -2.65 -11.08 -1.71
CA ALA A 122 -1.88 -10.48 -2.79
C ALA A 122 -2.51 -10.79 -4.14
N LEU A 123 -2.61 -9.79 -5.00
CA LEU A 123 -3.03 -9.93 -6.39
C LEU A 123 -1.78 -10.07 -7.26
N VAL A 124 -1.52 -11.28 -7.72
CA VAL A 124 -0.25 -11.66 -8.37
C VAL A 124 -0.50 -12.30 -9.73
N ASN A 125 0.33 -11.96 -10.70
CA ASN A 125 0.40 -12.71 -11.95
C ASN A 125 1.27 -13.98 -11.74
N PRO A 126 0.71 -15.20 -11.83
CA PRO A 126 1.45 -16.43 -11.50
C PRO A 126 2.57 -16.76 -12.49
N ASN A 127 2.55 -16.19 -13.69
CA ASN A 127 3.58 -16.46 -14.71
C ASN A 127 4.79 -15.54 -14.57
N THR A 128 4.56 -14.27 -14.23
CA THR A 128 5.61 -13.25 -14.13
C THR A 128 5.97 -12.93 -12.67
N TYR A 129 5.14 -13.34 -11.73
CA TYR A 129 5.21 -12.99 -10.30
C TYR A 129 5.11 -11.49 -10.02
N LEU A 130 4.59 -10.71 -10.96
CA LEU A 130 4.28 -9.31 -10.73
C LEU A 130 3.14 -9.18 -9.73
N VAL A 131 3.34 -8.33 -8.75
CA VAL A 131 2.35 -8.00 -7.71
C VAL A 131 1.65 -6.71 -8.12
N LEU A 132 0.33 -6.77 -8.27
CA LEU A 132 -0.48 -5.61 -8.61
C LEU A 132 -0.92 -4.86 -7.36
N ASP A 133 -1.39 -5.57 -6.34
CA ASP A 133 -1.78 -4.99 -5.05
C ASP A 133 -1.64 -6.02 -3.93
N ILE A 134 -1.55 -5.52 -2.69
CA ILE A 134 -1.47 -6.33 -1.47
C ILE A 134 -2.36 -5.73 -0.41
N PHE A 135 -3.10 -6.57 0.28
CA PHE A 135 -3.83 -6.22 1.48
C PHE A 135 -3.19 -6.89 2.70
N HIS A 136 -2.85 -6.10 3.68
CA HIS A 136 -2.31 -6.54 4.96
C HIS A 136 -3.45 -6.63 5.99
N PHE A 137 -3.64 -7.80 6.59
CA PHE A 137 -4.52 -7.91 7.75
C PHE A 137 -3.79 -7.32 8.96
N GLU A 138 -4.22 -6.16 9.38
CA GLU A 138 -3.76 -5.56 10.63
C GLU A 138 -4.37 -6.31 11.81
N ARG A 139 -3.55 -6.47 12.86
CA ARG A 139 -3.96 -7.10 14.12
C ARG A 139 -4.47 -6.08 15.11
#